data_5eec3c7c48bf77f1fb283c9b474fe59d
#
_entry.id   5eec3c7c48bf77f1fb283c9b474fe59d
#
_cell.length_a   1.000
_cell.length_b   1.000
_cell.length_c   1.000
_cell.angle_alpha   90.00
_cell.angle_beta   90.00
_cell.angle_gamma   90.00
#
_symmetry.space_group_name_H-M   'P 1'
#
loop_
_entity.id
_entity.type
_entity.pdbx_description
1 polymer ?
#
loop_
_entity_poly.entity_id
_entity_poly.type
_entity_poly.pdbx_seq_one_letter_code
_entity_poly.pdbx_strand_id
1 'polypeptide(L)'
;MQTELGRHAVLVEFWDYARVNSLRTQPYLSAWHERYADLGLRVIGVHSPGYSFGRDRAGVERAVERLGIEYAVALDPDFEVWRLYGNQGWPARYLFDRAGWLRFVHYGEGEYLATERAIQELLLEIDPELSLPEPLGALRPEDEPGVKLEPQTADIALPADRGRLELVRDWSDGPDYIEAADAGAGARVKSFRAGGVWAVLSGTGEPGLYEVPDGVVEAEDPGLRLHGFQFTPLAPER
;
A
#
# COMPACT_ATOMS: atom_id res chain seq x y z
N MET A 1 10.54 -19.30 5.07
CA MET A 1 9.35 -19.82 4.38
C MET A 1 9.19 -21.35 4.51
N GLN A 2 10.18 -22.19 4.22
CA GLN A 2 10.04 -23.65 4.36
C GLN A 2 9.72 -24.15 5.79
N THR A 3 10.10 -23.42 6.84
CA THR A 3 9.83 -23.80 8.24
C THR A 3 8.40 -23.52 8.70
N GLU A 4 7.67 -22.64 8.01
CA GLU A 4 6.30 -22.28 8.33
C GLU A 4 5.27 -23.15 7.59
N LEU A 5 5.68 -23.76 6.48
CA LEU A 5 4.83 -24.70 5.75
C LEU A 5 4.59 -25.98 6.58
N GLY A 6 3.37 -26.46 6.56
CA GLY A 6 2.95 -27.67 7.26
C GLY A 6 2.24 -27.45 8.60
N ARG A 7 2.29 -26.22 9.15
CA ARG A 7 1.63 -25.88 10.42
C ARG A 7 0.72 -24.66 10.34
N HIS A 8 0.92 -23.79 9.36
CA HIS A 8 0.30 -22.48 9.30
C HIS A 8 -0.33 -22.21 7.94
N ALA A 9 -1.42 -21.47 7.93
CA ALA A 9 -1.85 -20.71 6.76
C ALA A 9 -0.93 -19.48 6.60
N VAL A 10 -0.55 -19.13 5.37
CA VAL A 10 0.37 -18.02 5.11
C VAL A 10 -0.28 -16.99 4.20
N LEU A 11 -0.42 -15.76 4.68
CA LEU A 11 -0.85 -14.61 3.91
C LEU A 11 0.37 -13.79 3.49
N VAL A 12 0.61 -13.71 2.19
CA VAL A 12 1.66 -12.85 1.61
C VAL A 12 1.01 -11.62 1.02
N GLU A 13 1.46 -10.43 1.43
CA GLU A 13 1.00 -9.15 0.92
C GLU A 13 2.14 -8.41 0.25
N PHE A 14 2.00 -8.09 -1.05
CA PHE A 14 2.88 -7.16 -1.73
C PHE A 14 2.44 -5.73 -1.44
N TRP A 15 3.35 -4.91 -0.93
CA TRP A 15 3.05 -3.56 -0.49
C TRP A 15 4.20 -2.58 -0.74
N ASP A 16 3.89 -1.29 -0.66
CA ASP A 16 4.87 -0.21 -0.70
C ASP A 16 4.39 0.93 0.21
N TYR A 17 5.27 1.41 1.09
CA TYR A 17 4.94 2.49 2.03
C TYR A 17 4.67 3.85 1.37
N ALA A 18 4.99 3.99 0.09
CA ALA A 18 4.69 5.17 -0.73
C ALA A 18 3.48 4.96 -1.66
N ARG A 19 2.66 3.93 -1.40
CA ARG A 19 1.40 3.68 -2.11
C ARG A 19 0.22 3.81 -1.16
N VAL A 20 -0.67 4.79 -1.43
CA VAL A 20 -1.83 5.05 -0.58
C VAL A 20 -2.71 3.80 -0.42
N ASN A 21 -2.90 3.03 -1.48
CA ASN A 21 -3.69 1.81 -1.46
C ASN A 21 -3.08 0.73 -0.55
N SER A 22 -1.73 0.63 -0.52
CA SER A 22 -1.04 -0.23 0.43
C SER A 22 -1.26 0.23 1.88
N LEU A 23 -1.12 1.53 2.14
CA LEU A 23 -1.32 2.08 3.49
C LEU A 23 -2.77 1.92 3.97
N ARG A 24 -3.74 2.01 3.06
CA ARG A 24 -5.16 1.79 3.38
C ARG A 24 -5.47 0.33 3.71
N THR A 25 -4.69 -0.62 3.19
CA THR A 25 -4.83 -2.06 3.47
C THR A 25 -4.15 -2.46 4.79
N GLN A 26 -3.11 -1.75 5.23
CA GLN A 26 -2.32 -2.07 6.42
C GLN A 26 -3.14 -2.31 7.70
N PRO A 27 -4.16 -1.51 8.06
CA PRO A 27 -4.95 -1.75 9.27
C PRO A 27 -5.62 -3.13 9.31
N TYR A 28 -6.04 -3.65 8.15
CA TYR A 28 -6.62 -5.00 8.04
C TYR A 28 -5.56 -6.08 8.25
N LEU A 29 -4.37 -5.94 7.65
CA LEU A 29 -3.28 -6.89 7.82
C LEU A 29 -2.82 -6.98 9.27
N SER A 30 -2.65 -5.82 9.94
CA SER A 30 -2.30 -5.75 11.34
C SER A 30 -3.36 -6.41 12.22
N ALA A 31 -4.65 -6.13 11.96
CA ALA A 31 -5.75 -6.75 12.70
C ALA A 31 -5.82 -8.27 12.48
N TRP A 32 -5.61 -8.76 11.25
CA TRP A 32 -5.57 -10.20 10.99
C TRP A 32 -4.36 -10.87 11.63
N HIS A 33 -3.20 -10.21 11.62
CA HIS A 33 -2.02 -10.70 12.34
C HIS A 33 -2.30 -10.83 13.85
N GLU A 34 -2.79 -9.77 14.48
CA GLU A 34 -3.12 -9.75 15.92
C GLU A 34 -4.15 -10.83 16.28
N ARG A 35 -5.22 -10.98 15.48
CA ARG A 35 -6.34 -11.88 15.77
C ARG A 35 -6.03 -13.36 15.53
N TYR A 36 -5.17 -13.67 14.56
CA TYR A 36 -5.03 -15.04 14.04
C TYR A 36 -3.60 -15.60 14.13
N ALA A 37 -2.59 -14.83 14.56
CA ALA A 37 -1.21 -15.32 14.64
C ALA A 37 -1.10 -16.54 15.57
N ASP A 38 -1.70 -16.49 16.75
CA ASP A 38 -1.71 -17.58 17.73
C ASP A 38 -2.62 -18.74 17.32
N LEU A 39 -3.54 -18.51 16.37
CA LEU A 39 -4.44 -19.51 15.83
C LEU A 39 -3.89 -20.22 14.57
N GLY A 40 -2.71 -19.84 14.10
CA GLY A 40 -2.03 -20.51 13.01
C GLY A 40 -1.92 -19.73 11.70
N LEU A 41 -2.21 -18.42 11.67
CA LEU A 41 -1.92 -17.54 10.53
C LEU A 41 -0.48 -17.02 10.63
N ARG A 42 0.20 -16.92 9.49
CA ARG A 42 1.43 -16.12 9.33
C ARG A 42 1.22 -15.07 8.25
N VAL A 43 1.36 -13.81 8.62
CA VAL A 43 1.34 -12.68 7.68
C VAL A 43 2.78 -12.33 7.31
N ILE A 44 3.04 -12.13 6.03
CA ILE A 44 4.34 -11.73 5.48
C ILE A 44 4.11 -10.58 4.51
N GLY A 45 4.60 -9.39 4.84
CA GLY A 45 4.63 -8.26 3.92
C GLY A 45 5.86 -8.33 3.02
N VAL A 46 5.68 -8.30 1.71
CA VAL A 46 6.78 -8.19 0.74
C VAL A 46 6.80 -6.75 0.25
N HIS A 47 7.80 -5.99 0.70
CA HIS A 47 7.96 -4.61 0.26
C HIS A 47 8.72 -4.57 -1.08
N SER A 48 8.00 -4.27 -2.16
CA SER A 48 8.55 -4.06 -3.51
C SER A 48 8.37 -2.59 -3.88
N PRO A 49 9.45 -1.80 -4.06
CA PRO A 49 9.40 -0.35 -4.13
C PRO A 49 8.84 0.18 -5.45
N GLY A 50 7.78 0.97 -5.43
CA GLY A 50 7.23 1.64 -6.60
C GLY A 50 8.03 2.89 -7.02
N TYR A 51 8.92 3.38 -6.15
CA TYR A 51 9.77 4.55 -6.38
C TYR A 51 11.22 4.28 -5.99
N SER A 52 12.15 5.01 -6.61
CA SER A 52 13.59 4.80 -6.43
C SER A 52 14.05 4.88 -4.97
N PHE A 53 13.50 5.80 -4.18
CA PHE A 53 13.85 5.95 -2.76
C PHE A 53 13.40 4.78 -1.89
N GLY A 54 12.37 4.05 -2.28
CA GLY A 54 11.86 2.87 -1.55
C GLY A 54 12.79 1.66 -1.60
N ARG A 55 13.90 1.72 -2.36
CA ARG A 55 14.94 0.68 -2.37
C ARG A 55 15.86 0.75 -1.15
N ASP A 56 15.87 1.90 -0.45
CA ASP A 56 16.65 2.07 0.78
C ASP A 56 16.09 1.26 1.93
N ARG A 57 16.85 0.27 2.38
CA ARG A 57 16.49 -0.61 3.50
C ARG A 57 16.14 0.18 4.75
N ALA A 58 16.96 1.17 5.10
CA ALA A 58 16.75 1.96 6.32
C ALA A 58 15.44 2.78 6.24
N GLY A 59 15.09 3.28 5.05
CA GLY A 59 13.80 3.94 4.78
C GLY A 59 12.61 3.00 5.01
N VAL A 60 12.71 1.76 4.54
CA VAL A 60 11.65 0.76 4.78
C VAL A 60 11.55 0.38 6.25
N GLU A 61 12.67 0.19 6.95
CA GLU A 61 12.69 -0.11 8.40
C GLU A 61 12.01 1.01 9.21
N ARG A 62 12.32 2.28 8.90
CA ARG A 62 11.63 3.43 9.53
C ARG A 62 10.14 3.46 9.21
N ALA A 63 9.75 3.13 7.98
CA ALA A 63 8.34 3.05 7.60
C ALA A 63 7.60 1.93 8.35
N VAL A 64 8.21 0.75 8.50
CA VAL A 64 7.68 -0.38 9.28
C VAL A 64 7.44 0.04 10.74
N GLU A 65 8.43 0.70 11.37
CA GLU A 65 8.32 1.22 12.74
C GLU A 65 7.20 2.26 12.87
N ARG A 66 7.19 3.26 11.97
CA ARG A 66 6.17 4.34 11.97
C ARG A 66 4.75 3.80 11.79
N LEU A 67 4.57 2.76 10.96
CA LEU A 67 3.28 2.14 10.67
C LEU A 67 2.87 1.09 11.73
N GLY A 68 3.72 0.80 12.71
CA GLY A 68 3.44 -0.19 13.75
C GLY A 68 3.25 -1.61 13.19
N ILE A 69 4.02 -1.98 12.15
CA ILE A 69 3.91 -3.30 11.53
C ILE A 69 4.67 -4.31 12.39
N GLU A 70 3.96 -5.27 12.97
CA GLU A 70 4.52 -6.31 13.87
C GLU A 70 4.73 -7.66 13.17
N TYR A 71 4.12 -7.88 12.02
CA TYR A 71 4.34 -9.08 11.22
C TYR A 71 5.65 -9.02 10.41
N ALA A 72 6.12 -10.17 9.92
CA ALA A 72 7.37 -10.27 9.18
C ALA A 72 7.32 -9.47 7.87
N VAL A 73 8.39 -8.69 7.60
CA VAL A 73 8.56 -7.95 6.35
C VAL A 73 9.80 -8.45 5.61
N ALA A 74 9.62 -8.84 4.35
CA ALA A 74 10.68 -9.14 3.41
C ALA A 74 10.89 -7.95 2.47
N LEU A 75 12.15 -7.65 2.16
CA LEU A 75 12.53 -6.60 1.22
C LEU A 75 12.74 -7.21 -0.17
N ASP A 76 12.12 -6.62 -1.17
CA ASP A 76 12.20 -7.04 -2.58
C ASP A 76 12.61 -5.86 -3.49
N PRO A 77 13.79 -5.20 -3.22
CA PRO A 77 14.20 -3.98 -3.92
C PRO A 77 14.41 -4.18 -5.42
N ASP A 78 14.67 -5.41 -5.85
CA ASP A 78 14.93 -5.76 -7.25
C ASP A 78 13.79 -6.54 -7.91
N PHE A 79 12.62 -6.62 -7.25
CA PHE A 79 11.42 -7.29 -7.76
C PHE A 79 11.62 -8.78 -8.07
N GLU A 80 12.50 -9.47 -7.35
CA GLU A 80 12.74 -10.90 -7.53
C GLU A 80 11.53 -11.73 -7.07
N VAL A 81 11.05 -11.47 -5.84
CA VAL A 81 9.85 -12.13 -5.29
C VAL A 81 8.62 -11.74 -6.08
N TRP A 82 8.49 -10.47 -6.46
CA TRP A 82 7.44 -9.96 -7.34
C TRP A 82 7.31 -10.77 -8.62
N ARG A 83 8.44 -10.98 -9.33
CA ARG A 83 8.46 -11.75 -10.58
C ARG A 83 8.12 -13.23 -10.37
N LEU A 84 8.60 -13.84 -9.29
CA LEU A 84 8.29 -15.24 -8.95
C LEU A 84 6.79 -15.46 -8.72
N TYR A 85 6.08 -14.48 -8.14
CA TYR A 85 4.63 -14.53 -7.95
C TYR A 85 3.85 -14.12 -9.20
N GLY A 86 4.49 -13.56 -10.22
CA GLY A 86 3.81 -12.94 -11.35
C GLY A 86 2.94 -11.76 -10.91
N ASN A 87 3.35 -11.06 -9.85
CA ASN A 87 2.55 -9.99 -9.26
C ASN A 87 2.37 -8.82 -10.25
N GLN A 88 1.22 -8.12 -10.18
CA GLN A 88 0.83 -7.11 -11.17
C GLN A 88 0.51 -5.72 -10.58
N GLY A 89 0.54 -5.58 -9.24
CA GLY A 89 0.18 -4.30 -8.61
C GLY A 89 0.29 -4.30 -7.09
N TRP A 90 0.04 -3.15 -6.51
CA TRP A 90 -0.04 -2.89 -5.08
C TRP A 90 -1.42 -2.36 -4.68
N PRO A 91 -1.94 -2.81 -3.53
CA PRO A 91 -1.55 -4.03 -2.81
C PRO A 91 -1.93 -5.29 -3.57
N ALA A 92 -1.36 -6.46 -3.19
CA ALA A 92 -1.77 -7.75 -3.71
C ALA A 92 -1.58 -8.84 -2.66
N ARG A 93 -2.62 -9.63 -2.42
CA ARG A 93 -2.69 -10.66 -1.38
C ARG A 93 -2.73 -12.04 -1.98
N TYR A 94 -1.92 -12.94 -1.41
CA TYR A 94 -1.85 -14.34 -1.78
C TYR A 94 -1.94 -15.17 -0.51
N LEU A 95 -2.99 -15.98 -0.38
CA LEU A 95 -3.21 -16.83 0.79
C LEU A 95 -2.94 -18.30 0.44
N PHE A 96 -2.06 -18.90 1.19
CA PHE A 96 -1.63 -20.30 1.04
C PHE A 96 -2.09 -21.13 2.23
N ASP A 97 -2.49 -22.39 1.95
CA ASP A 97 -2.77 -23.36 2.99
C ASP A 97 -1.47 -23.93 3.60
N ARG A 98 -1.62 -24.77 4.63
CA ARG A 98 -0.49 -25.42 5.32
C ARG A 98 0.38 -26.30 4.41
N ALA A 99 -0.13 -26.77 3.28
CA ALA A 99 0.61 -27.56 2.30
C ALA A 99 1.33 -26.67 1.27
N GLY A 100 1.11 -25.36 1.31
CA GLY A 100 1.70 -24.41 0.38
C GLY A 100 0.92 -24.25 -0.92
N TRP A 101 -0.33 -24.74 -0.97
CA TRP A 101 -1.19 -24.50 -2.12
C TRP A 101 -1.84 -23.12 -2.04
N LEU A 102 -1.82 -22.39 -3.16
CA LEU A 102 -2.50 -21.12 -3.28
C LEU A 102 -4.03 -21.33 -3.25
N ARG A 103 -4.71 -20.68 -2.30
CA ARG A 103 -6.15 -20.83 -2.06
C ARG A 103 -6.96 -19.58 -2.39
N PHE A 104 -6.35 -18.41 -2.22
CA PHE A 104 -7.00 -17.14 -2.47
C PHE A 104 -6.00 -16.12 -3.00
N VAL A 105 -6.44 -15.27 -3.94
CA VAL A 105 -5.68 -14.13 -4.48
C VAL A 105 -6.60 -12.93 -4.60
N HIS A 106 -6.10 -11.76 -4.22
CA HIS A 106 -6.77 -10.50 -4.48
C HIS A 106 -5.76 -9.42 -4.89
N TYR A 107 -6.10 -8.67 -5.93
CA TYR A 107 -5.32 -7.53 -6.41
C TYR A 107 -6.03 -6.23 -6.07
N GLY A 108 -5.30 -5.26 -5.53
CA GLY A 108 -5.83 -3.97 -5.14
C GLY A 108 -6.44 -3.94 -3.74
N GLU A 109 -7.07 -2.83 -3.40
CA GLU A 109 -7.85 -2.65 -2.19
C GLU A 109 -9.16 -3.44 -2.22
N GLY A 110 -9.79 -3.56 -1.04
CA GLY A 110 -11.12 -4.18 -0.94
C GLY A 110 -11.09 -5.68 -0.67
N GLU A 111 -12.26 -6.34 -0.81
CA GLU A 111 -12.48 -7.77 -0.53
C GLU A 111 -11.96 -8.22 0.86
N TYR A 112 -11.98 -7.31 1.84
CA TYR A 112 -11.42 -7.58 3.18
C TYR A 112 -12.20 -8.66 3.90
N LEU A 113 -13.53 -8.62 3.85
CA LEU A 113 -14.38 -9.68 4.43
C LEU A 113 -14.16 -11.04 3.75
N ALA A 114 -14.04 -11.06 2.42
CA ALA A 114 -13.78 -12.30 1.68
C ALA A 114 -12.40 -12.86 2.01
N THR A 115 -11.38 -11.99 2.14
CA THR A 115 -10.04 -12.38 2.57
C THR A 115 -10.06 -13.00 3.97
N GLU A 116 -10.74 -12.35 4.93
CA GLU A 116 -10.80 -12.84 6.30
C GLU A 116 -11.54 -14.16 6.41
N ARG A 117 -12.64 -14.33 5.67
CA ARG A 117 -13.35 -15.63 5.61
C ARG A 117 -12.46 -16.74 5.05
N ALA A 118 -11.69 -16.45 4.00
CA ALA A 118 -10.73 -17.43 3.47
C ALA A 118 -9.64 -17.77 4.48
N ILE A 119 -9.15 -16.81 5.28
CA ILE A 119 -8.24 -17.06 6.40
C ILE A 119 -8.89 -18.00 7.41
N GLN A 120 -10.09 -17.68 7.87
CA GLN A 120 -10.82 -18.48 8.87
C GLN A 120 -11.09 -19.92 8.38
N GLU A 121 -11.46 -20.08 7.10
CA GLU A 121 -11.65 -21.40 6.49
C GLU A 121 -10.38 -22.25 6.57
N LEU A 122 -9.21 -21.67 6.20
CA LEU A 122 -7.95 -22.39 6.27
C LEU A 122 -7.52 -22.72 7.70
N LEU A 123 -7.81 -21.87 8.66
CA LEU A 123 -7.53 -22.15 10.07
C LEU A 123 -8.39 -23.31 10.59
N LEU A 124 -9.66 -23.38 10.22
CA LEU A 124 -10.54 -24.52 10.56
C LEU A 124 -10.14 -25.81 9.82
N GLU A 125 -9.54 -25.74 8.63
CA GLU A 125 -8.96 -26.92 7.98
C GLU A 125 -7.73 -27.46 8.74
N ILE A 126 -6.99 -26.59 9.46
CA ILE A 126 -5.85 -26.98 10.29
C ILE A 126 -6.31 -27.58 11.62
N ASP A 127 -7.24 -26.92 12.29
CA ASP A 127 -7.83 -27.34 13.55
C ASP A 127 -9.34 -27.02 13.56
N PRO A 128 -10.21 -28.04 13.35
CA PRO A 128 -11.67 -27.84 13.32
C PRO A 128 -12.28 -27.45 14.67
N GLU A 129 -11.55 -27.57 15.78
CA GLU A 129 -12.06 -27.23 17.13
C GLU A 129 -11.75 -25.75 17.50
N LEU A 130 -11.11 -24.96 16.60
CA LEU A 130 -10.83 -23.57 16.88
C LEU A 130 -12.10 -22.76 17.07
N SER A 131 -12.13 -21.95 18.13
CA SER A 131 -13.12 -20.91 18.30
C SER A 131 -12.60 -19.61 17.66
N LEU A 132 -13.13 -19.28 16.50
CA LEU A 132 -12.72 -18.08 15.76
C LEU A 132 -13.60 -16.89 16.14
N PRO A 133 -13.03 -15.67 16.20
CA PRO A 133 -13.83 -14.46 16.40
C PRO A 133 -14.70 -14.17 15.16
N GLU A 134 -15.76 -13.38 15.35
CA GLU A 134 -16.50 -12.83 14.21
C GLU A 134 -15.56 -12.05 13.28
N PRO A 135 -15.77 -12.11 11.97
CA PRO A 135 -14.97 -11.32 11.03
C PRO A 135 -14.95 -9.83 11.37
N LEU A 136 -13.85 -9.17 11.07
CA LEU A 136 -13.71 -7.74 11.24
C LEU A 136 -14.71 -7.00 10.36
N GLY A 137 -15.41 -6.04 10.91
CA GLY A 137 -16.25 -5.12 10.14
C GLY A 137 -15.42 -4.20 9.24
N ALA A 138 -16.07 -3.53 8.32
CA ALA A 138 -15.42 -2.53 7.50
C ALA A 138 -14.83 -1.40 8.36
N LEU A 139 -13.55 -1.10 8.18
CA LEU A 139 -12.88 -0.02 8.92
C LEU A 139 -13.22 1.36 8.36
N ARG A 140 -13.72 1.42 7.13
CA ARG A 140 -14.15 2.63 6.43
C ARG A 140 -15.48 2.38 5.71
N PRO A 141 -16.34 3.40 5.53
CA PRO A 141 -17.61 3.24 4.82
C PRO A 141 -17.46 2.68 3.40
N GLU A 142 -16.39 3.05 2.71
CA GLU A 142 -16.08 2.57 1.37
C GLU A 142 -15.64 1.10 1.31
N ASP A 143 -15.29 0.49 2.44
CA ASP A 143 -14.88 -0.92 2.53
C ASP A 143 -16.07 -1.86 2.80
N GLU A 144 -17.27 -1.32 3.03
CA GLU A 144 -18.48 -2.12 3.25
C GLU A 144 -18.79 -2.99 2.02
N PRO A 145 -19.15 -4.27 2.23
CA PRO A 145 -19.46 -5.17 1.13
C PRO A 145 -20.58 -4.63 0.23
N GLY A 146 -20.32 -4.61 -1.08
CA GLY A 146 -21.30 -4.16 -2.08
C GLY A 146 -21.37 -2.65 -2.30
N VAL A 147 -20.55 -1.85 -1.61
CA VAL A 147 -20.42 -0.42 -1.88
C VAL A 147 -19.88 -0.20 -3.29
N LYS A 148 -20.58 0.64 -4.06
CA LYS A 148 -20.10 1.09 -5.37
C LYS A 148 -19.35 2.40 -5.19
N LEU A 149 -18.05 2.34 -5.46
CA LEU A 149 -17.20 3.53 -5.45
C LEU A 149 -17.34 4.26 -6.78
N GLU A 150 -17.33 5.58 -6.72
CA GLU A 150 -17.25 6.38 -7.94
C GLU A 150 -15.80 6.42 -8.45
N PRO A 151 -15.61 6.46 -9.80
CA PRO A 151 -14.28 6.56 -10.36
C PRO A 151 -13.54 7.80 -9.86
N GLN A 152 -12.36 7.58 -9.32
CA GLN A 152 -11.44 8.63 -8.91
C GLN A 152 -10.52 9.03 -10.06
N THR A 153 -9.86 10.17 -9.92
CA THR A 153 -8.78 10.58 -10.83
C THR A 153 -7.67 9.53 -10.81
N ALA A 154 -7.17 9.17 -11.97
CA ALA A 154 -6.01 8.28 -12.09
C ALA A 154 -4.76 8.96 -11.51
N ASP A 155 -3.90 8.19 -10.86
CA ASP A 155 -2.64 8.66 -10.31
C ASP A 155 -1.82 9.45 -11.32
N ILE A 156 -1.01 10.37 -10.83
CA ILE A 156 -0.06 11.17 -11.60
C ILE A 156 1.34 10.62 -11.32
N ALA A 157 2.01 10.13 -12.35
CA ALA A 157 3.38 9.64 -12.27
C ALA A 157 4.34 10.63 -12.97
N LEU A 158 5.34 11.11 -12.26
CA LEU A 158 6.29 12.08 -12.80
C LEU A 158 7.60 11.42 -13.23
N PRO A 159 8.29 12.01 -14.25
CA PRO A 159 7.91 13.24 -14.97
C PRO A 159 6.89 13.06 -16.10
N ALA A 160 6.45 11.82 -16.40
CA ALA A 160 5.62 11.51 -17.59
C ALA A 160 4.31 12.33 -17.64
N ASP A 161 3.64 12.48 -16.49
CA ASP A 161 2.34 13.19 -16.37
C ASP A 161 2.49 14.68 -16.01
N ARG A 162 3.69 15.27 -16.19
CA ARG A 162 3.97 16.68 -15.84
C ARG A 162 2.94 17.64 -16.42
N GLY A 163 2.39 17.35 -17.60
CA GLY A 163 1.37 18.16 -18.25
C GLY A 163 0.04 18.30 -17.49
N ARG A 164 -0.20 17.44 -16.49
CA ARG A 164 -1.38 17.50 -15.61
C ARG A 164 -1.20 18.46 -14.44
N LEU A 165 -0.01 19.07 -14.28
CA LEU A 165 0.31 20.02 -13.23
C LEU A 165 0.41 21.45 -13.76
N GLU A 166 0.06 22.39 -12.89
CA GLU A 166 0.49 23.78 -12.97
C GLU A 166 1.74 23.94 -12.12
N LEU A 167 2.84 24.34 -12.74
CA LEU A 167 4.12 24.50 -12.06
C LEU A 167 4.48 25.97 -11.91
N VAL A 168 4.94 26.35 -10.74
CA VAL A 168 5.45 27.69 -10.41
C VAL A 168 6.93 27.56 -10.12
N ARG A 169 7.74 28.43 -10.70
CA ARG A 169 9.20 28.39 -10.71
C ARG A 169 9.76 27.16 -11.44
N ASP A 170 11.06 26.92 -11.29
CA ASP A 170 11.76 25.91 -12.07
C ASP A 170 11.78 24.54 -11.38
N TRP A 171 11.45 23.53 -12.18
CA TRP A 171 11.50 22.11 -11.82
C TRP A 171 12.28 21.35 -12.88
N SER A 172 13.28 20.60 -12.47
CA SER A 172 14.07 19.71 -13.36
C SER A 172 13.52 18.28 -13.32
N ASP A 173 13.60 17.57 -14.46
CA ASP A 173 13.16 16.19 -14.55
C ASP A 173 14.25 15.23 -14.05
N GLY A 174 13.86 14.29 -13.18
CA GLY A 174 14.62 13.13 -12.74
C GLY A 174 14.07 11.83 -13.34
N PRO A 175 14.59 10.67 -12.92
CA PRO A 175 14.16 9.38 -13.49
C PRO A 175 12.71 9.00 -13.15
N ASP A 176 12.23 9.29 -11.95
CA ASP A 176 10.89 9.01 -11.45
C ASP A 176 10.32 10.15 -10.58
N TYR A 177 10.82 11.39 -10.79
CA TYR A 177 10.39 12.60 -10.07
C TYR A 177 10.62 13.86 -10.89
N ILE A 178 10.09 14.98 -10.39
CA ILE A 178 10.58 16.33 -10.71
C ILE A 178 11.19 16.95 -9.44
N GLU A 179 12.26 17.72 -9.59
CA GLU A 179 13.02 18.31 -8.48
C GLU A 179 12.91 19.84 -8.50
N ALA A 180 12.57 20.42 -7.38
CA ALA A 180 12.48 21.88 -7.20
C ALA A 180 13.87 22.50 -7.22
N ALA A 181 14.08 23.47 -8.12
CA ALA A 181 15.34 24.22 -8.21
C ALA A 181 15.49 25.25 -7.08
N ASP A 182 14.36 25.82 -6.62
CA ASP A 182 14.33 26.92 -5.65
C ASP A 182 13.28 26.70 -4.57
N ALA A 183 13.49 27.34 -3.41
CA ALA A 183 12.46 27.48 -2.41
C ALA A 183 11.24 28.27 -2.97
N GLY A 184 10.02 27.86 -2.60
CA GLY A 184 8.77 28.40 -3.13
C GLY A 184 8.44 27.92 -4.54
N ALA A 185 9.14 26.88 -5.05
CA ALA A 185 8.68 26.17 -6.24
C ALA A 185 7.40 25.40 -5.93
N GLY A 186 6.36 25.63 -6.75
CA GLY A 186 5.03 25.07 -6.52
C GLY A 186 4.60 24.09 -7.62
N ALA A 187 3.87 23.06 -7.23
CA ALA A 187 3.21 22.13 -8.13
C ALA A 187 1.74 21.95 -7.70
N ARG A 188 0.80 22.20 -8.60
CA ARG A 188 -0.64 22.06 -8.37
C ARG A 188 -1.26 21.12 -9.39
N VAL A 189 -2.08 20.19 -8.95
CA VAL A 189 -2.90 19.36 -9.83
C VAL A 189 -3.98 20.24 -10.49
N LYS A 190 -4.04 20.26 -11.83
CA LYS A 190 -4.98 21.12 -12.59
C LYS A 190 -6.45 20.84 -12.29
N SER A 191 -6.79 19.56 -12.19
CA SER A 191 -8.13 19.11 -11.82
C SER A 191 -8.09 17.68 -11.32
N PHE A 192 -8.92 17.37 -10.32
CA PHE A 192 -9.07 16.01 -9.80
C PHE A 192 -10.46 15.82 -9.20
N ARG A 193 -10.83 14.54 -9.06
CA ARG A 193 -12.00 14.07 -8.32
C ARG A 193 -11.52 12.90 -7.45
N ALA A 194 -11.54 13.06 -6.14
CA ALA A 194 -11.06 12.07 -5.20
C ALA A 194 -11.61 12.30 -3.79
N GLY A 195 -11.62 11.29 -2.95
CA GLY A 195 -11.90 11.39 -1.52
C GLY A 195 -10.72 11.97 -0.73
N GLY A 196 -9.50 11.72 -1.20
CA GLY A 196 -8.26 12.29 -0.66
C GLY A 196 -7.20 12.39 -1.74
N VAL A 197 -6.24 13.29 -1.55
CA VAL A 197 -5.10 13.54 -2.45
C VAL A 197 -3.81 13.44 -1.66
N TRP A 198 -2.87 12.70 -2.21
CA TRP A 198 -1.59 12.41 -1.58
C TRP A 198 -0.45 12.71 -2.54
N ALA A 199 0.56 13.43 -2.06
CA ALA A 199 1.81 13.64 -2.80
C ALA A 199 2.87 12.63 -2.35
N VAL A 200 3.62 12.11 -3.30
CA VAL A 200 4.80 11.26 -3.03
C VAL A 200 6.04 12.13 -3.09
N LEU A 201 6.69 12.32 -1.95
CA LEU A 201 7.80 13.25 -1.78
C LEU A 201 9.08 12.56 -1.32
N SER A 202 10.23 13.14 -1.71
CA SER A 202 11.58 12.80 -1.21
C SER A 202 12.52 14.00 -1.40
N GLY A 203 13.82 13.79 -1.15
CA GLY A 203 14.85 14.82 -1.37
C GLY A 203 15.11 15.65 -0.12
N THR A 204 14.09 16.34 0.37
CA THR A 204 14.12 17.10 1.62
C THR A 204 13.16 16.42 2.62
N GLY A 205 13.61 16.09 3.83
CA GLY A 205 12.81 15.40 4.82
C GLY A 205 12.70 13.88 4.60
N GLU A 206 11.76 13.23 5.31
CA GLU A 206 11.53 11.79 5.24
C GLU A 206 10.78 11.43 3.95
N PRO A 207 11.29 10.48 3.15
CA PRO A 207 10.58 10.06 1.94
C PRO A 207 9.26 9.34 2.25
N GLY A 208 8.21 9.61 1.46
CA GLY A 208 6.92 8.95 1.65
C GLY A 208 5.73 9.65 1.05
N LEU A 209 4.55 9.32 1.60
CA LEU A 209 3.25 9.90 1.25
C LEU A 209 2.85 11.00 2.22
N TYR A 210 2.39 12.11 1.67
CA TYR A 210 1.92 13.27 2.40
C TYR A 210 0.54 13.68 1.91
N GLU A 211 -0.41 13.83 2.82
CA GLU A 211 -1.75 14.30 2.47
C GLU A 211 -1.71 15.76 2.04
N VAL A 212 -2.28 16.04 0.88
CA VAL A 212 -2.33 17.38 0.26
C VAL A 212 -3.73 17.64 -0.28
N PRO A 213 -4.72 17.95 0.60
CA PRO A 213 -6.14 17.98 0.22
C PRO A 213 -6.45 18.88 -0.98
N ASP A 214 -5.69 19.98 -1.13
CA ASP A 214 -5.86 20.94 -2.21
C ASP A 214 -5.09 20.56 -3.49
N GLY A 215 -4.40 19.40 -3.48
CA GLY A 215 -3.55 18.95 -4.58
C GLY A 215 -2.37 19.88 -4.86
N VAL A 216 -1.84 20.53 -3.83
CA VAL A 216 -0.75 21.53 -3.92
C VAL A 216 0.45 21.07 -3.12
N VAL A 217 1.63 21.14 -3.73
CA VAL A 217 2.93 20.97 -3.08
C VAL A 217 3.72 22.26 -3.28
N GLU A 218 4.34 22.76 -2.23
CA GLU A 218 5.26 23.89 -2.25
C GLU A 218 6.58 23.47 -1.60
N ALA A 219 7.69 23.72 -2.29
CA ALA A 219 9.03 23.41 -1.79
C ALA A 219 9.46 24.49 -0.80
N GLU A 220 9.68 24.14 0.46
CA GLU A 220 10.27 25.05 1.45
C GLU A 220 11.75 25.29 1.13
N ASP A 221 12.43 24.26 0.64
CA ASP A 221 13.86 24.27 0.28
C ASP A 221 14.07 23.73 -1.14
N PRO A 222 15.17 24.12 -1.83
CA PRO A 222 15.57 23.48 -3.08
C PRO A 222 15.91 21.99 -2.86
N GLY A 223 15.68 21.17 -3.89
CA GLY A 223 15.96 19.74 -3.84
C GLY A 223 14.77 18.89 -3.37
N LEU A 224 13.60 19.47 -3.09
CA LEU A 224 12.36 18.70 -2.91
C LEU A 224 12.07 17.92 -4.20
N ARG A 225 11.85 16.63 -4.09
CA ARG A 225 11.48 15.73 -5.19
C ARG A 225 10.03 15.32 -5.07
N LEU A 226 9.25 15.66 -6.09
CA LEU A 226 7.87 15.23 -6.26
C LEU A 226 7.82 14.09 -7.28
N HIS A 227 7.41 12.91 -6.81
CA HIS A 227 7.30 11.70 -7.65
C HIS A 227 5.93 11.55 -8.30
N GLY A 228 4.90 12.14 -7.69
CA GLY A 228 3.55 12.09 -8.22
C GLY A 228 2.47 12.41 -7.20
N PHE A 229 1.21 12.27 -7.64
CA PHE A 229 0.05 12.35 -6.79
C PHE A 229 -0.77 11.07 -6.89
N GLN A 230 -1.30 10.63 -5.76
CA GLN A 230 -2.18 9.48 -5.64
C GLN A 230 -3.53 9.93 -5.08
N PHE A 231 -4.58 9.24 -5.48
CA PHE A 231 -5.94 9.62 -5.18
C PHE A 231 -6.70 8.46 -4.55
N THR A 232 -7.49 8.74 -3.52
CA THR A 232 -8.35 7.74 -2.88
C THR A 232 -9.78 7.84 -3.41
N PRO A 233 -10.56 6.75 -3.34
CA PRO A 233 -11.96 6.78 -3.72
C PRO A 233 -12.76 7.80 -2.91
N LEU A 234 -13.84 8.31 -3.51
CA LEU A 234 -14.85 9.06 -2.78
C LEU A 234 -15.65 8.11 -1.89
N ALA A 235 -15.80 8.49 -0.62
CA ALA A 235 -16.75 7.80 0.23
C ALA A 235 -18.16 7.93 -0.38
N PRO A 236 -18.99 6.87 -0.31
CA PRO A 236 -20.36 6.93 -0.81
C PRO A 236 -21.14 8.02 -0.06
N GLU A 237 -21.92 8.82 -0.78
CA GLU A 237 -22.88 9.74 -0.16
C GLU A 237 -23.88 8.91 0.65
N ARG A 238 -24.10 9.31 1.92
CA ARG A 238 -25.05 8.66 2.84
C ARG A 238 -26.47 9.07 2.53
#